data_24ba86ddba9746747f1d48e761680840
#
_entry.id   24ba86ddba9746747f1d48e761680840
#
_cell.length_a   1.000
_cell.length_b   1.000
_cell.length_c   1.000
_cell.angle_alpha   90.00
_cell.angle_beta   90.00
_cell.angle_gamma   90.00
#
_symmetry.space_group_name_H-M   'P 1'
#
loop_
_entity.id
_entity.type
_entity.pdbx_description
1 polymer ?
#
loop_
_entity_poly.entity_id
_entity_poly.type
_entity_poly.pdbx_seq_one_letter_code
_entity_poly.pdbx_strand_id
1 'polypeptide(L)'
;MAKAEAKAEGDGATSASSGRSAAMRPIGTMWGWLALLMGIAAGAGWVPAAVKLSERIPPTDPGPATSLFDLLVFGPLIAIAVVLGLLSRQPVLRTGARPLLWTLTGLAFGTIAILSTAGFAWLSGGLRPALQPVAAVPGLIALGVALTLLQSGAEEVLFRGWLQPALTARIGVPGGVLACAVIFAAFHAISAIPSWISVVNLVLGGVWFGLLALRSGGILAPMAAHFAYNVIEDCGFGLVPNGGPNGNEWAGPLGALHDLDLVGAPLWGSGPEGLNASLGLTAALLAMILPLLAPPVRRSVPVVMRGPLPNHRLI
;
A
#
# COMPACT_ATOMS: atom_id res chain seq x y z
N MET A 1 8.38 -48.48 71.34
CA MET A 1 8.58 -49.55 70.35
C MET A 1 7.92 -49.13 69.02
N ALA A 2 8.75 -49.05 68.04
CA ALA A 2 8.55 -49.35 66.62
C ALA A 2 7.59 -48.46 65.83
N LYS A 3 8.15 -47.70 64.98
CA LYS A 3 8.46 -47.83 63.53
C LYS A 3 7.28 -47.44 62.67
N ALA A 4 7.44 -46.35 61.96
CA ALA A 4 7.98 -46.22 60.57
C ALA A 4 6.95 -46.70 59.51
N GLU A 5 6.63 -46.00 58.53
CA GLU A 5 7.16 -45.66 57.17
C GLU A 5 6.07 -44.88 56.43
N ALA A 6 6.27 -43.71 55.90
CA ALA A 6 6.92 -43.39 54.65
C ALA A 6 6.29 -44.05 53.39
N LYS A 7 5.76 -43.24 52.51
CA LYS A 7 6.03 -43.21 51.06
C LYS A 7 4.91 -42.51 50.32
N ALA A 8 5.19 -41.46 49.71
CA ALA A 8 5.67 -41.19 48.34
C ALA A 8 4.51 -40.79 47.45
N GLU A 9 4.55 -39.58 47.02
CA GLU A 9 4.91 -39.17 45.64
C GLU A 9 3.85 -39.45 44.60
N GLY A 10 3.32 -38.40 44.09
CA GLY A 10 2.57 -38.37 42.87
C GLY A 10 2.72 -36.99 42.25
N ASP A 11 3.90 -36.70 41.70
CA ASP A 11 4.13 -35.57 40.81
C ASP A 11 3.20 -35.66 39.60
N GLY A 12 2.16 -34.83 39.60
CA GLY A 12 1.35 -34.54 38.46
C GLY A 12 1.80 -33.24 37.81
N ALA A 13 2.96 -33.25 37.16
CA ALA A 13 3.38 -32.14 36.31
C ALA A 13 2.46 -32.03 35.10
N THR A 14 1.43 -31.20 35.20
CA THR A 14 0.67 -30.73 34.03
C THR A 14 1.57 -29.80 33.20
N SER A 15 2.12 -30.32 32.13
CA SER A 15 2.81 -29.56 31.10
C SER A 15 1.85 -28.55 30.51
N ALA A 16 1.88 -27.34 31.03
CA ALA A 16 1.34 -26.19 30.33
C ALA A 16 2.16 -26.00 29.04
N SER A 17 1.64 -26.48 27.91
CA SER A 17 2.15 -26.16 26.60
C SER A 17 1.99 -24.66 26.41
N SER A 18 3.02 -23.91 26.80
CA SER A 18 3.17 -22.51 26.45
C SER A 18 3.23 -22.45 24.91
N GLY A 19 2.13 -22.06 24.30
CA GLY A 19 2.11 -21.65 22.91
C GLY A 19 3.11 -20.50 22.74
N ARG A 20 4.36 -20.84 22.46
CA ARG A 20 5.39 -19.88 22.06
C ARG A 20 4.90 -19.28 20.75
N SER A 21 4.30 -18.09 20.84
CA SER A 21 4.24 -17.17 19.71
C SER A 21 5.61 -17.23 19.05
N ALA A 22 5.66 -17.62 17.77
CA ALA A 22 6.89 -17.62 17.00
C ALA A 22 7.34 -16.16 16.86
N ALA A 23 8.03 -15.66 17.87
CA ALA A 23 8.70 -14.38 17.84
C ALA A 23 9.67 -14.44 16.67
N MET A 24 9.43 -13.63 15.64
CA MET A 24 10.36 -13.45 14.53
C MET A 24 11.73 -13.19 15.11
N ARG A 25 12.67 -14.12 14.90
CA ARG A 25 14.06 -13.90 15.30
C ARG A 25 14.54 -12.63 14.61
N PRO A 26 15.14 -11.66 15.33
CA PRO A 26 15.69 -10.48 14.71
C PRO A 26 16.76 -10.92 13.70
N ILE A 27 16.50 -10.68 12.41
CA ILE A 27 17.53 -10.81 11.39
C ILE A 27 18.45 -9.57 11.54
N GLY A 28 19.12 -9.48 12.68
CA GLY A 28 20.10 -8.43 13.03
C GLY A 28 21.48 -8.72 12.49
N THR A 29 21.61 -9.60 11.49
CA THR A 29 22.90 -9.92 10.89
C THR A 29 23.11 -9.04 9.65
N MET A 30 24.39 -8.76 9.35
CA MET A 30 24.81 -8.11 8.11
C MET A 30 24.16 -8.76 6.88
N TRP A 31 24.00 -10.09 6.86
CA TRP A 31 23.33 -10.84 5.82
C TRP A 31 21.87 -10.45 5.64
N GLY A 32 21.15 -10.12 6.73
CA GLY A 32 19.75 -9.67 6.64
C GLY A 32 19.62 -8.29 6.00
N TRP A 33 20.55 -7.37 6.25
CA TRP A 33 20.60 -6.08 5.58
C TRP A 33 20.96 -6.24 4.10
N LEU A 34 21.94 -7.09 3.81
CA LEU A 34 22.34 -7.35 2.42
C LEU A 34 21.18 -7.94 1.60
N ALA A 35 20.45 -8.92 2.15
CA ALA A 35 19.28 -9.49 1.49
C ALA A 35 18.16 -8.43 1.26
N LEU A 36 17.96 -7.52 2.21
CA LEU A 36 17.01 -6.41 2.07
C LEU A 36 17.43 -5.47 0.93
N LEU A 37 18.69 -5.05 0.92
CA LEU A 37 19.23 -4.16 -0.11
C LEU A 37 19.20 -4.82 -1.50
N MET A 38 19.54 -6.10 -1.59
CA MET A 38 19.42 -6.85 -2.84
C MET A 38 17.98 -6.96 -3.34
N GLY A 39 17.01 -7.15 -2.45
CA GLY A 39 15.60 -7.18 -2.81
C GLY A 39 15.10 -5.82 -3.31
N ILE A 40 15.49 -4.73 -2.65
CA ILE A 40 15.20 -3.37 -3.13
C ILE A 40 15.84 -3.14 -4.51
N ALA A 41 17.11 -3.50 -4.67
CA ALA A 41 17.81 -3.35 -5.93
C ALA A 41 17.19 -4.19 -7.06
N ALA A 42 16.71 -5.40 -6.76
CA ALA A 42 16.02 -6.24 -7.74
C ALA A 42 14.72 -5.59 -8.23
N GLY A 43 13.89 -5.06 -7.33
CA GLY A 43 12.68 -4.33 -7.69
C GLY A 43 12.99 -3.05 -8.47
N ALA A 44 13.92 -2.22 -7.97
CA ALA A 44 14.31 -0.96 -8.59
C ALA A 44 14.98 -1.16 -9.97
N GLY A 45 15.75 -2.25 -10.15
CA GLY A 45 16.38 -2.59 -11.44
C GLY A 45 15.41 -3.19 -12.44
N TRP A 46 14.35 -3.87 -11.95
CA TRP A 46 13.32 -4.44 -12.82
C TRP A 46 12.53 -3.38 -13.56
N VAL A 47 12.09 -2.31 -12.87
CA VAL A 47 11.24 -1.26 -13.46
C VAL A 47 11.83 -0.69 -14.76
N PRO A 48 13.06 -0.15 -14.82
CA PRO A 48 13.61 0.38 -16.06
C PRO A 48 13.88 -0.72 -17.10
N ALA A 49 14.14 -1.96 -16.67
CA ALA A 49 14.29 -3.08 -17.57
C ALA A 49 12.98 -3.43 -18.27
N ALA A 50 11.87 -3.43 -17.54
CA ALA A 50 10.53 -3.68 -18.06
C ALA A 50 10.09 -2.56 -19.02
N VAL A 51 10.35 -1.30 -18.68
CA VAL A 51 10.12 -0.15 -19.58
C VAL A 51 10.85 -0.34 -20.92
N LYS A 52 12.14 -0.59 -20.87
CA LYS A 52 12.95 -0.84 -22.10
C LYS A 52 12.48 -2.06 -22.90
N LEU A 53 11.94 -3.08 -22.21
CA LEU A 53 11.41 -4.26 -22.87
C LEU A 53 10.08 -3.95 -23.57
N SER A 54 9.19 -3.17 -22.94
CA SER A 54 7.92 -2.75 -23.54
C SER A 54 8.13 -1.87 -24.78
N GLU A 55 9.16 -1.02 -24.80
CA GLU A 55 9.55 -0.19 -25.95
C GLU A 55 9.95 -1.00 -27.19
N ARG A 56 10.45 -2.24 -26.99
CA ARG A 56 10.86 -3.13 -28.10
C ARG A 56 9.69 -3.84 -28.78
N ILE A 57 8.52 -3.82 -28.20
CA ILE A 57 7.32 -4.48 -28.70
C ILE A 57 6.23 -3.38 -28.79
N PRO A 58 6.32 -2.46 -29.76
CA PRO A 58 5.36 -1.40 -29.88
C PRO A 58 4.02 -1.96 -30.37
N PRO A 59 2.99 -2.05 -29.52
CA PRO A 59 1.67 -2.37 -29.97
C PRO A 59 1.09 -1.16 -30.71
N THR A 60 0.29 -1.43 -31.72
CA THR A 60 -0.32 -0.40 -32.55
C THR A 60 -1.49 0.30 -31.89
N ASP A 61 -2.12 -0.36 -30.89
CA ASP A 61 -3.31 0.12 -30.22
C ASP A 61 -3.07 0.42 -28.73
N PRO A 62 -3.68 1.47 -28.16
CA PRO A 62 -3.47 1.88 -26.77
C PRO A 62 -3.77 0.80 -25.73
N GLY A 63 -4.85 0.02 -25.90
CA GLY A 63 -5.22 -1.03 -24.97
C GLY A 63 -4.16 -2.13 -24.80
N PRO A 64 -3.71 -2.78 -25.88
CA PRO A 64 -2.60 -3.73 -25.88
C PRO A 64 -1.29 -3.12 -25.37
N ALA A 65 -1.00 -1.85 -25.72
CA ALA A 65 0.21 -1.14 -25.28
C ALA A 65 0.27 -1.02 -23.77
N THR A 66 -0.78 -0.45 -23.19
CA THR A 66 -0.90 -0.26 -21.73
C THR A 66 -0.90 -1.61 -21.01
N SER A 67 -1.64 -2.60 -21.54
CA SER A 67 -1.68 -3.94 -20.94
C SER A 67 -0.30 -4.61 -20.91
N LEU A 68 0.46 -4.52 -22.01
CA LEU A 68 1.80 -5.08 -22.10
C LEU A 68 2.74 -4.39 -21.09
N PHE A 69 2.69 -3.06 -21.03
CA PHE A 69 3.47 -2.28 -20.10
C PHE A 69 3.18 -2.67 -18.64
N ASP A 70 1.92 -2.64 -18.23
CA ASP A 70 1.51 -2.94 -16.87
C ASP A 70 1.81 -4.39 -16.47
N LEU A 71 1.56 -5.35 -17.35
CA LEU A 71 1.88 -6.76 -17.09
C LEU A 71 3.38 -6.97 -16.96
N LEU A 72 4.21 -6.32 -17.78
CA LEU A 72 5.67 -6.43 -17.71
C LEU A 72 6.24 -5.74 -16.47
N VAL A 73 5.70 -4.60 -16.06
CA VAL A 73 6.18 -3.87 -14.87
C VAL A 73 5.69 -4.56 -13.60
N PHE A 74 4.37 -4.70 -13.45
CA PHE A 74 3.74 -5.03 -12.16
C PHE A 74 3.62 -6.52 -11.90
N GLY A 75 3.47 -7.35 -12.94
CA GLY A 75 3.42 -8.80 -12.77
C GLY A 75 4.68 -9.36 -12.10
N PRO A 76 5.90 -9.09 -12.63
CA PRO A 76 7.13 -9.54 -12.00
C PRO A 76 7.42 -8.89 -10.65
N LEU A 77 6.96 -7.65 -10.38
CA LEU A 77 7.10 -7.04 -9.06
C LEU A 77 6.35 -7.83 -7.98
N ILE A 78 5.15 -8.35 -8.29
CA ILE A 78 4.43 -9.26 -7.39
C ILE A 78 5.26 -10.53 -7.16
N ALA A 79 5.77 -11.14 -8.23
CA ALA A 79 6.59 -12.35 -8.12
C ALA A 79 7.85 -12.11 -7.28
N ILE A 80 8.56 -11.00 -7.50
CA ILE A 80 9.72 -10.59 -6.70
C ILE A 80 9.32 -10.47 -5.23
N ALA A 81 8.24 -9.74 -4.91
CA ALA A 81 7.78 -9.55 -3.55
C ALA A 81 7.41 -10.88 -2.86
N VAL A 82 6.73 -11.79 -3.58
CA VAL A 82 6.36 -13.11 -3.07
C VAL A 82 7.62 -13.97 -2.80
N VAL A 83 8.56 -14.00 -3.73
CA VAL A 83 9.84 -14.72 -3.56
C VAL A 83 10.61 -14.16 -2.36
N LEU A 84 10.74 -12.84 -2.26
CA LEU A 84 11.39 -12.19 -1.12
C LEU A 84 10.68 -12.49 0.19
N GLY A 85 9.35 -12.54 0.18
CA GLY A 85 8.54 -12.94 1.31
C GLY A 85 8.80 -14.39 1.75
N LEU A 86 8.84 -15.33 0.81
CA LEU A 86 9.14 -16.72 1.06
C LEU A 86 10.56 -16.88 1.64
N LEU A 87 11.55 -16.23 1.04
CA LEU A 87 12.94 -16.27 1.51
C LEU A 87 13.11 -15.67 2.91
N SER A 88 12.36 -14.60 3.22
CA SER A 88 12.36 -13.93 4.52
C SER A 88 11.36 -14.52 5.51
N ARG A 89 10.59 -15.52 5.12
CA ARG A 89 9.50 -16.14 5.90
C ARG A 89 8.45 -15.12 6.38
N GLN A 90 8.14 -14.15 5.52
CA GLN A 90 7.13 -13.14 5.78
C GLN A 90 5.87 -13.40 4.95
N PRO A 91 4.67 -13.39 5.55
CA PRO A 91 3.42 -13.51 4.80
C PRO A 91 3.08 -12.20 4.11
N VAL A 92 3.52 -12.01 2.86
CA VAL A 92 3.35 -10.75 2.12
C VAL A 92 1.89 -10.44 1.76
N LEU A 93 1.04 -11.48 1.67
CA LEU A 93 -0.38 -11.35 1.32
C LEU A 93 -1.30 -11.34 2.56
N ARG A 94 -0.86 -10.78 3.68
CA ARG A 94 -1.70 -10.70 4.88
C ARG A 94 -2.90 -9.80 4.63
N THR A 95 -4.09 -10.31 4.93
CA THR A 95 -5.35 -9.56 4.80
C THR A 95 -5.70 -8.76 6.07
N GLY A 96 -5.05 -9.07 7.20
CA GLY A 96 -5.35 -8.44 8.49
C GLY A 96 -6.61 -8.98 9.15
N ALA A 97 -6.99 -8.36 10.28
CA ALA A 97 -8.25 -8.63 10.95
C ALA A 97 -9.38 -7.82 10.29
N ARG A 98 -10.59 -8.40 10.17
CA ARG A 98 -11.76 -7.76 9.57
C ARG A 98 -11.51 -7.26 8.13
N PRO A 99 -11.14 -8.15 7.21
CA PRO A 99 -10.68 -7.79 5.87
C PRO A 99 -11.70 -6.93 5.10
N LEU A 100 -12.99 -7.28 5.14
CA LEU A 100 -14.04 -6.52 4.46
C LEU A 100 -14.15 -5.08 4.99
N LEU A 101 -14.17 -4.91 6.32
CA LEU A 101 -14.26 -3.57 6.93
C LEU A 101 -13.09 -2.69 6.48
N TRP A 102 -11.87 -3.22 6.53
CA TRP A 102 -10.68 -2.48 6.16
C TRP A 102 -10.57 -2.22 4.66
N THR A 103 -11.06 -3.14 3.81
CA THR A 103 -11.18 -2.88 2.37
C THR A 103 -12.14 -1.73 2.10
N LEU A 104 -13.34 -1.75 2.70
CA LEU A 104 -14.31 -0.66 2.57
C LEU A 104 -13.78 0.67 3.12
N THR A 105 -13.07 0.63 4.24
CA THR A 105 -12.40 1.82 4.81
C THR A 105 -11.35 2.36 3.84
N GLY A 106 -10.54 1.50 3.26
CA GLY A 106 -9.54 1.87 2.25
C GLY A 106 -10.19 2.52 1.03
N LEU A 107 -11.21 1.88 0.45
CA LEU A 107 -11.97 2.44 -0.67
C LEU A 107 -12.52 3.84 -0.34
N ALA A 108 -13.13 4.01 0.83
CA ALA A 108 -13.66 5.30 1.26
C ALA A 108 -12.55 6.36 1.39
N PHE A 109 -11.41 6.01 2.00
CA PHE A 109 -10.28 6.92 2.17
C PHE A 109 -9.67 7.34 0.83
N GLY A 110 -9.45 6.38 -0.09
CA GLY A 110 -8.94 6.67 -1.43
C GLY A 110 -9.88 7.57 -2.23
N THR A 111 -11.18 7.25 -2.20
CA THR A 111 -12.23 8.06 -2.86
C THR A 111 -12.28 9.48 -2.28
N ILE A 112 -12.26 9.64 -0.95
CA ILE A 112 -12.28 10.97 -0.32
C ILE A 112 -11.01 11.75 -0.69
N ALA A 113 -9.85 11.10 -0.71
CA ALA A 113 -8.58 11.75 -1.04
C ALA A 113 -8.60 12.31 -2.47
N ILE A 114 -8.97 11.50 -3.47
CA ILE A 114 -9.00 11.96 -4.87
C ILE A 114 -10.10 13.02 -5.09
N LEU A 115 -11.29 12.84 -4.54
CA LEU A 115 -12.36 13.81 -4.67
C LEU A 115 -12.02 15.15 -4.00
N SER A 116 -11.32 15.13 -2.86
CA SER A 116 -10.83 16.34 -2.19
C SER A 116 -9.77 17.04 -3.04
N THR A 117 -8.84 16.29 -3.64
CA THR A 117 -7.77 16.82 -4.49
C THR A 117 -8.35 17.42 -5.77
N ALA A 118 -9.22 16.69 -6.48
CA ALA A 118 -9.89 17.16 -7.68
C ALA A 118 -10.82 18.35 -7.37
N GLY A 119 -11.55 18.30 -6.26
CA GLY A 119 -12.38 19.41 -5.77
C GLY A 119 -11.56 20.68 -5.52
N PHE A 120 -10.39 20.55 -4.92
CA PHE A 120 -9.49 21.69 -4.74
C PHE A 120 -8.99 22.26 -6.08
N ALA A 121 -8.59 21.39 -7.01
CA ALA A 121 -8.20 21.81 -8.35
C ALA A 121 -9.34 22.51 -9.09
N TRP A 122 -10.57 21.98 -8.99
CA TRP A 122 -11.77 22.61 -9.56
C TRP A 122 -12.04 23.99 -8.98
N LEU A 123 -12.06 24.12 -7.65
CA LEU A 123 -12.32 25.39 -6.96
C LEU A 123 -11.24 26.44 -7.25
N SER A 124 -10.01 25.99 -7.54
CA SER A 124 -8.90 26.87 -7.93
C SER A 124 -8.91 27.24 -9.42
N GLY A 125 -9.91 26.75 -10.20
CA GLY A 125 -9.95 26.94 -11.64
C GLY A 125 -8.91 26.12 -12.42
N GLY A 126 -8.30 25.12 -11.76
CA GLY A 126 -7.26 24.24 -12.32
C GLY A 126 -7.80 22.99 -13.01
N LEU A 127 -9.11 22.77 -13.01
CA LEU A 127 -9.78 21.60 -13.60
C LEU A 127 -10.98 22.04 -14.43
N ARG A 128 -11.09 21.51 -15.64
CA ARG A 128 -12.22 21.80 -16.55
C ARG A 128 -12.58 20.56 -17.35
N PRO A 129 -13.79 20.49 -17.96
CA PRO A 129 -14.10 19.47 -18.98
C PRO A 129 -13.07 19.47 -20.11
N ALA A 130 -12.66 18.30 -20.57
CA ALA A 130 -11.69 18.15 -21.64
C ALA A 130 -12.22 18.78 -22.95
N LEU A 131 -11.34 19.46 -23.67
CA LEU A 131 -11.69 20.05 -24.96
C LEU A 131 -11.88 18.99 -26.05
N GLN A 132 -11.18 17.89 -25.95
CA GLN A 132 -11.26 16.74 -26.85
C GLN A 132 -11.42 15.47 -25.99
N PRO A 133 -12.65 15.18 -25.51
CA PRO A 133 -12.85 14.09 -24.59
C PRO A 133 -12.58 12.73 -25.22
N VAL A 134 -11.87 11.88 -24.49
CA VAL A 134 -11.67 10.49 -24.86
C VAL A 134 -12.99 9.72 -24.65
N ALA A 135 -13.37 8.93 -25.65
CA ALA A 135 -14.62 8.18 -25.58
C ALA A 135 -14.64 7.18 -24.44
N ALA A 136 -15.72 7.17 -23.68
CA ALA A 136 -15.99 6.17 -22.66
C ALA A 136 -16.35 4.82 -23.30
N VAL A 137 -15.36 4.01 -23.65
CA VAL A 137 -15.55 2.65 -24.17
C VAL A 137 -15.58 1.66 -23.01
N PRO A 138 -16.73 1.02 -22.70
CA PRO A 138 -16.86 0.18 -21.48
C PRO A 138 -15.80 -0.91 -21.37
N GLY A 139 -15.41 -1.54 -22.47
CA GLY A 139 -14.38 -2.58 -22.49
C GLY A 139 -12.98 -2.04 -22.12
N LEU A 140 -12.64 -0.84 -22.58
CA LEU A 140 -11.37 -0.18 -22.26
C LEU A 140 -11.36 0.32 -20.81
N ILE A 141 -12.47 0.89 -20.34
CA ILE A 141 -12.61 1.28 -18.93
C ILE A 141 -12.46 0.05 -18.02
N ALA A 142 -13.12 -1.07 -18.33
CA ALA A 142 -12.98 -2.30 -17.56
C ALA A 142 -11.54 -2.82 -17.56
N LEU A 143 -10.83 -2.71 -18.67
CA LEU A 143 -9.41 -3.03 -18.78
C LEU A 143 -8.58 -2.09 -17.90
N GLY A 144 -8.79 -0.78 -17.96
CA GLY A 144 -8.12 0.21 -17.12
C GLY A 144 -8.31 -0.09 -15.63
N VAL A 145 -9.55 -0.38 -15.21
CA VAL A 145 -9.85 -0.80 -13.83
C VAL A 145 -9.04 -2.03 -13.41
N ALA A 146 -8.95 -3.05 -14.29
CA ALA A 146 -8.19 -4.26 -13.99
C ALA A 146 -6.68 -4.00 -13.90
N LEU A 147 -6.13 -3.18 -14.78
CA LEU A 147 -4.71 -2.80 -14.80
C LEU A 147 -4.34 -1.93 -13.59
N THR A 148 -5.19 -0.97 -13.23
CA THR A 148 -5.00 -0.16 -12.01
C THR A 148 -5.03 -1.03 -10.74
N LEU A 149 -5.87 -2.07 -10.71
CA LEU A 149 -5.88 -3.02 -9.60
C LEU A 149 -4.57 -3.85 -9.56
N LEU A 150 -4.06 -4.27 -10.71
CA LEU A 150 -2.77 -4.97 -10.82
C LEU A 150 -1.63 -4.06 -10.32
N GLN A 151 -1.57 -2.83 -10.78
CA GLN A 151 -0.56 -1.83 -10.37
C GLN A 151 -0.59 -1.59 -8.87
N SER A 152 -1.73 -1.12 -8.34
CA SER A 152 -1.90 -0.84 -6.91
C SER A 152 -1.63 -2.09 -6.06
N GLY A 153 -2.06 -3.26 -6.53
CA GLY A 153 -1.82 -4.54 -5.89
C GLY A 153 -0.34 -4.88 -5.80
N ALA A 154 0.39 -4.75 -6.90
CA ALA A 154 1.81 -5.07 -6.98
C ALA A 154 2.64 -4.19 -6.05
N GLU A 155 2.35 -2.90 -6.05
CA GLU A 155 3.03 -1.93 -5.19
C GLU A 155 2.75 -2.22 -3.70
N GLU A 156 1.51 -2.46 -3.32
CA GLU A 156 1.19 -2.73 -1.92
C GLU A 156 1.74 -4.09 -1.44
N VAL A 157 1.80 -5.10 -2.30
CA VAL A 157 2.45 -6.38 -1.98
C VAL A 157 3.96 -6.19 -1.76
N LEU A 158 4.63 -5.43 -2.62
CA LEU A 158 6.06 -5.16 -2.50
C LEU A 158 6.37 -4.30 -1.26
N PHE A 159 5.71 -3.15 -1.14
CA PHE A 159 6.04 -2.16 -0.11
C PHE A 159 5.46 -2.52 1.26
N ARG A 160 4.16 -2.85 1.35
CA ARG A 160 3.47 -3.08 2.64
C ARG A 160 3.43 -4.55 3.02
N GLY A 161 3.46 -5.44 2.03
CA GLY A 161 3.57 -6.87 2.25
C GLY A 161 4.95 -7.32 2.68
N TRP A 162 5.99 -6.83 2.01
CA TRP A 162 7.39 -7.26 2.25
C TRP A 162 8.27 -6.19 2.89
N LEU A 163 8.44 -5.03 2.24
CA LEU A 163 9.48 -4.07 2.61
C LEU A 163 9.24 -3.41 3.97
N GLN A 164 8.05 -2.87 4.20
CA GLN A 164 7.73 -2.18 5.45
C GLN A 164 7.85 -3.09 6.68
N PRO A 165 7.31 -4.33 6.70
CA PRO A 165 7.55 -5.24 7.82
C PRO A 165 9.04 -5.57 8.02
N ALA A 166 9.80 -5.75 6.94
CA ALA A 166 11.23 -6.01 7.01
C ALA A 166 12.02 -4.84 7.62
N LEU A 167 11.70 -3.61 7.26
CA LEU A 167 12.29 -2.40 7.84
C LEU A 167 11.83 -2.20 9.29
N THR A 168 10.54 -2.35 9.57
CA THR A 168 9.97 -2.20 10.92
C THR A 168 10.63 -3.13 11.92
N ALA A 169 10.91 -4.37 11.53
CA ALA A 169 11.60 -5.33 12.38
C ALA A 169 13.05 -4.92 12.72
N ARG A 170 13.66 -4.02 11.94
CA ARG A 170 15.07 -3.59 12.11
C ARG A 170 15.21 -2.24 12.80
N ILE A 171 14.37 -1.29 12.44
CA ILE A 171 14.50 0.11 12.86
C ILE A 171 13.26 0.64 13.57
N GLY A 172 12.37 -0.28 14.01
CA GLY A 172 11.12 0.07 14.71
C GLY A 172 10.04 0.60 13.77
N VAL A 173 8.81 0.75 14.33
CA VAL A 173 7.62 1.11 13.54
C VAL A 173 7.76 2.47 12.86
N PRO A 174 8.10 3.58 13.55
CA PRO A 174 8.20 4.88 12.90
C PRO A 174 9.27 4.90 11.81
N GLY A 175 10.46 4.36 12.11
CA GLY A 175 11.56 4.27 11.17
C GLY A 175 11.22 3.42 9.94
N GLY A 176 10.57 2.27 10.15
CA GLY A 176 10.17 1.35 9.09
C GLY A 176 9.13 1.96 8.13
N VAL A 177 8.14 2.67 8.67
CA VAL A 177 7.13 3.38 7.85
C VAL A 177 7.78 4.50 7.05
N LEU A 178 8.59 5.35 7.70
CA LEU A 178 9.23 6.47 7.00
C LEU A 178 10.23 6.00 5.95
N ALA A 179 11.10 5.05 6.27
CA ALA A 179 12.06 4.52 5.31
C ALA A 179 11.36 3.84 4.11
N CYS A 180 10.29 3.08 4.36
CA CYS A 180 9.49 2.50 3.30
C CYS A 180 8.84 3.57 2.41
N ALA A 181 8.33 4.65 2.99
CA ALA A 181 7.73 5.77 2.25
C ALA A 181 8.76 6.51 1.39
N VAL A 182 9.97 6.72 1.90
CA VAL A 182 11.06 7.34 1.12
C VAL A 182 11.50 6.44 -0.03
N ILE A 183 11.61 5.12 0.20
CA ILE A 183 11.95 4.17 -0.86
C ILE A 183 10.83 4.10 -1.90
N PHE A 184 9.56 4.15 -1.49
CA PHE A 184 8.41 4.23 -2.38
C PHE A 184 8.51 5.45 -3.30
N ALA A 185 8.78 6.64 -2.75
CA ALA A 185 8.99 7.85 -3.55
C ALA A 185 10.20 7.73 -4.49
N ALA A 186 11.29 7.10 -4.04
CA ALA A 186 12.47 6.87 -4.85
C ALA A 186 12.21 5.95 -6.06
N PHE A 187 11.34 4.95 -5.93
CA PHE A 187 10.93 4.10 -7.05
C PHE A 187 10.22 4.90 -8.15
N HIS A 188 9.40 5.89 -7.78
CA HIS A 188 8.75 6.78 -8.74
C HIS A 188 9.74 7.71 -9.46
N ALA A 189 10.85 8.04 -8.82
CA ALA A 189 11.93 8.85 -9.40
C ALA A 189 12.84 8.10 -10.39
N ILE A 190 12.68 6.77 -10.53
CA ILE A 190 13.51 5.96 -11.43
C ILE A 190 13.24 6.30 -12.91
N SER A 191 11.98 6.54 -13.27
CA SER A 191 11.55 6.76 -14.65
C SER A 191 11.56 8.23 -15.06
N ALA A 192 11.37 9.15 -14.12
CA ALA A 192 11.41 10.59 -14.33
C ALA A 192 11.78 11.30 -13.03
N ILE A 193 12.47 12.45 -13.12
CA ILE A 193 12.78 13.26 -11.95
C ILE A 193 11.51 14.03 -11.56
N PRO A 194 10.85 13.69 -10.44
CA PRO A 194 9.62 14.36 -10.04
C PRO A 194 9.92 15.77 -9.51
N SER A 195 8.91 16.65 -9.55
CA SER A 195 8.94 17.93 -8.87
C SER A 195 9.05 17.73 -7.35
N TRP A 196 9.55 18.73 -6.63
CA TRP A 196 9.68 18.64 -5.17
C TRP A 196 8.34 18.41 -4.46
N ILE A 197 7.22 18.98 -5.01
CA ILE A 197 5.88 18.77 -4.47
C ILE A 197 5.46 17.30 -4.65
N SER A 198 5.71 16.74 -5.84
CA SER A 198 5.44 15.34 -6.11
C SER A 198 6.22 14.41 -5.19
N VAL A 199 7.50 14.71 -4.95
CA VAL A 199 8.32 13.95 -3.98
C VAL A 199 7.70 13.99 -2.58
N VAL A 200 7.28 15.17 -2.11
CA VAL A 200 6.62 15.32 -0.81
C VAL A 200 5.32 14.52 -0.77
N ASN A 201 4.49 14.62 -1.81
CA ASN A 201 3.22 13.90 -1.89
C ASN A 201 3.42 12.37 -1.98
N LEU A 202 4.42 11.90 -2.71
CA LEU A 202 4.78 10.47 -2.77
C LEU A 202 5.23 9.94 -1.40
N VAL A 203 6.02 10.72 -0.66
CA VAL A 203 6.42 10.36 0.71
C VAL A 203 5.20 10.35 1.64
N LEU A 204 4.34 11.37 1.59
CA LEU A 204 3.12 11.44 2.38
C LEU A 204 2.16 10.29 2.04
N GLY A 205 1.97 9.98 0.75
CA GLY A 205 1.21 8.81 0.30
C GLY A 205 1.79 7.51 0.83
N GLY A 206 3.12 7.38 0.76
CA GLY A 206 3.86 6.26 1.34
C GLY A 206 3.61 6.09 2.84
N VAL A 207 3.62 7.17 3.60
CA VAL A 207 3.29 7.18 5.04
C VAL A 207 1.83 6.82 5.26
N TRP A 208 0.91 7.41 4.50
CA TRP A 208 -0.53 7.14 4.59
C TRP A 208 -0.86 5.67 4.40
N PHE A 209 -0.39 5.05 3.31
CA PHE A 209 -0.57 3.62 3.05
C PHE A 209 0.12 2.77 4.12
N GLY A 210 1.30 3.19 4.57
CA GLY A 210 2.02 2.51 5.64
C GLY A 210 1.25 2.47 6.96
N LEU A 211 0.60 3.57 7.33
CA LEU A 211 -0.25 3.67 8.51
C LEU A 211 -1.54 2.84 8.34
N LEU A 212 -2.16 2.84 7.16
CA LEU A 212 -3.30 1.98 6.86
C LEU A 212 -2.94 0.49 7.03
N ALA A 213 -1.79 0.07 6.52
CA ALA A 213 -1.29 -1.30 6.69
C ALA A 213 -1.09 -1.67 8.17
N LEU A 214 -0.54 -0.75 8.98
CA LEU A 214 -0.38 -0.96 10.42
C LEU A 214 -1.73 -1.06 11.15
N ARG A 215 -2.67 -0.20 10.82
CA ARG A 215 -4.00 -0.16 11.47
C ARG A 215 -4.86 -1.36 11.14
N SER A 216 -4.82 -1.81 9.88
CA SER A 216 -5.56 -2.98 9.42
C SER A 216 -4.87 -4.31 9.75
N GLY A 217 -3.56 -4.28 9.98
CA GLY A 217 -2.73 -5.46 10.14
C GLY A 217 -2.47 -6.23 8.84
N GLY A 218 -2.74 -5.64 7.68
CA GLY A 218 -2.59 -6.28 6.38
C GLY A 218 -2.55 -5.29 5.21
N ILE A 219 -2.53 -5.82 3.98
CA ILE A 219 -2.37 -5.03 2.76
C ILE A 219 -3.68 -4.57 2.13
N LEU A 220 -4.84 -5.12 2.53
CA LEU A 220 -6.11 -4.84 1.84
C LEU A 220 -6.56 -3.38 1.99
N ALA A 221 -6.35 -2.76 3.16
CA ALA A 221 -6.73 -1.36 3.36
C ALA A 221 -5.90 -0.39 2.49
N PRO A 222 -4.56 -0.44 2.52
CA PRO A 222 -3.77 0.43 1.64
C PRO A 222 -3.98 0.11 0.17
N MET A 223 -4.09 -1.17 -0.23
CA MET A 223 -4.39 -1.56 -1.62
C MET A 223 -5.72 -0.97 -2.10
N ALA A 224 -6.76 -1.06 -1.29
CA ALA A 224 -8.07 -0.50 -1.62
C ALA A 224 -8.05 1.03 -1.71
N ALA A 225 -7.30 1.71 -0.83
CA ALA A 225 -7.16 3.17 -0.86
C ALA A 225 -6.35 3.62 -2.09
N HIS A 226 -5.26 2.95 -2.39
CA HIS A 226 -4.43 3.20 -3.56
C HIS A 226 -5.22 2.97 -4.85
N PHE A 227 -5.86 1.81 -4.96
CA PHE A 227 -6.72 1.49 -6.11
C PHE A 227 -7.83 2.51 -6.32
N ALA A 228 -8.57 2.87 -5.25
CA ALA A 228 -9.68 3.83 -5.37
C ALA A 228 -9.19 5.22 -5.81
N TYR A 229 -8.04 5.67 -5.31
CA TYR A 229 -7.44 6.93 -5.73
C TYR A 229 -7.12 6.89 -7.23
N ASN A 230 -6.29 5.92 -7.66
CA ASN A 230 -5.81 5.84 -9.03
C ASN A 230 -6.92 5.56 -10.05
N VAL A 231 -7.86 4.65 -9.75
CA VAL A 231 -8.92 4.30 -10.69
C VAL A 231 -9.91 5.44 -10.92
N ILE A 232 -10.16 6.27 -9.91
CA ILE A 232 -11.02 7.45 -10.07
C ILE A 232 -10.26 8.55 -10.83
N GLU A 233 -8.97 8.73 -10.54
CA GLU A 233 -8.11 9.66 -11.25
C GLU A 233 -8.06 9.32 -12.74
N ASP A 234 -7.74 8.07 -13.08
CA ASP A 234 -7.59 7.58 -14.45
C ASP A 234 -8.95 7.33 -15.13
N CYS A 235 -9.65 6.25 -14.73
CA CYS A 235 -10.89 5.84 -15.39
C CYS A 235 -12.09 6.75 -15.08
N GLY A 236 -12.08 7.43 -13.93
CA GLY A 236 -13.12 8.36 -13.54
C GLY A 236 -13.01 9.70 -14.25
N PHE A 237 -11.84 10.31 -14.20
CA PHE A 237 -11.60 11.69 -14.62
C PHE A 237 -10.70 11.84 -15.85
N GLY A 238 -10.13 10.76 -16.37
CA GLY A 238 -9.21 10.83 -17.50
C GLY A 238 -7.86 11.48 -17.18
N LEU A 239 -7.54 11.65 -15.91
CA LEU A 239 -6.30 12.25 -15.46
C LEU A 239 -5.28 11.13 -15.26
N VAL A 240 -4.16 11.20 -15.99
CA VAL A 240 -3.11 10.16 -15.89
C VAL A 240 -2.20 10.45 -14.70
N PRO A 241 -2.16 9.54 -13.70
CA PRO A 241 -1.21 9.66 -12.62
C PRO A 241 0.22 9.42 -13.16
N ASN A 242 1.16 10.28 -12.78
CA ASN A 242 2.57 10.16 -13.15
C ASN A 242 2.82 10.05 -14.65
N GLY A 243 2.41 11.06 -15.41
CA GLY A 243 2.66 11.15 -16.85
C GLY A 243 4.07 10.65 -17.18
N GLY A 244 4.17 9.76 -18.19
CA GLY A 244 5.41 9.13 -18.60
C GLY A 244 6.52 10.14 -18.94
N PRO A 245 7.75 9.68 -19.26
CA PRO A 245 8.94 10.52 -19.40
C PRO A 245 8.81 11.67 -20.39
N ASN A 246 7.82 11.64 -21.28
CA ASN A 246 7.54 12.70 -22.26
C ASN A 246 6.19 13.41 -22.03
N GLY A 247 5.59 13.24 -20.86
CA GLY A 247 4.43 14.02 -20.43
C GLY A 247 3.07 13.59 -20.98
N ASN A 248 2.97 12.80 -22.05
CA ASN A 248 1.69 12.41 -22.64
C ASN A 248 1.72 11.17 -23.55
N GLU A 249 2.85 10.48 -23.71
CA GLU A 249 2.94 9.50 -24.80
C GLU A 249 2.69 8.04 -24.36
N TRP A 250 2.56 7.74 -23.06
CA TRP A 250 2.60 6.34 -22.60
C TRP A 250 1.28 5.73 -22.18
N ALA A 251 0.32 6.49 -21.83
CA ALA A 251 -1.02 6.01 -21.58
C ALA A 251 -1.93 7.23 -21.49
N GLY A 252 -2.49 7.63 -22.58
CA GLY A 252 -3.78 8.31 -22.51
C GLY A 252 -4.73 7.37 -21.77
N PRO A 253 -5.71 7.87 -21.02
CA PRO A 253 -6.67 7.02 -20.35
C PRO A 253 -7.25 6.04 -21.36
N LEU A 254 -7.36 4.77 -21.02
CA LEU A 254 -8.01 3.76 -21.87
C LEU A 254 -9.47 4.14 -22.14
N GLY A 255 -9.97 5.14 -21.44
CA GLY A 255 -11.28 5.76 -21.50
C GLY A 255 -11.61 6.36 -20.14
N ALA A 256 -12.40 7.42 -20.13
CA ALA A 256 -12.83 8.09 -18.92
C ALA A 256 -14.34 8.23 -18.86
N LEU A 257 -14.91 8.15 -17.66
CA LEU A 257 -16.34 8.40 -17.43
C LEU A 257 -16.65 9.90 -17.60
N HIS A 258 -15.76 10.75 -17.10
CA HIS A 258 -15.80 12.20 -17.21
C HIS A 258 -14.39 12.67 -17.53
N ASP A 259 -14.12 12.92 -18.79
CA ASP A 259 -12.78 13.35 -19.22
C ASP A 259 -12.55 14.82 -18.88
N LEU A 260 -11.52 15.09 -18.10
CA LEU A 260 -11.18 16.40 -17.56
C LEU A 260 -9.75 16.78 -17.94
N ASP A 261 -9.54 18.07 -18.17
CA ASP A 261 -8.22 18.67 -18.39
C ASP A 261 -7.75 19.42 -17.15
N LEU A 262 -6.49 19.23 -16.79
CA LEU A 262 -5.80 20.09 -15.82
C LEU A 262 -5.26 21.33 -16.50
N VAL A 263 -5.55 22.50 -15.96
CA VAL A 263 -5.19 23.81 -16.51
C VAL A 263 -4.66 24.74 -15.43
N GLY A 264 -4.04 25.84 -15.84
CA GLY A 264 -3.58 26.91 -14.92
C GLY A 264 -2.19 26.66 -14.37
N ALA A 265 -1.96 26.95 -13.08
CA ALA A 265 -0.64 26.85 -12.48
C ALA A 265 -0.29 25.39 -12.11
N PRO A 266 1.00 24.98 -12.25
CA PRO A 266 1.46 23.64 -11.83
C PRO A 266 1.14 23.28 -10.38
N LEU A 267 1.07 24.25 -9.47
CA LEU A 267 0.70 24.04 -8.06
C LEU A 267 -0.71 23.47 -7.86
N TRP A 268 -1.58 23.61 -8.87
CA TRP A 268 -2.94 23.06 -8.87
C TRP A 268 -3.05 21.72 -9.61
N GLY A 269 -1.93 21.24 -10.17
CA GLY A 269 -1.85 19.96 -10.85
C GLY A 269 -1.74 20.03 -12.38
N SER A 270 -1.63 21.25 -12.98
CA SER A 270 -1.53 21.38 -14.44
C SER A 270 -0.14 21.07 -15.02
N GLY A 271 0.79 20.60 -14.20
CA GLY A 271 2.10 20.14 -14.65
C GLY A 271 2.06 18.72 -15.24
N PRO A 272 3.19 18.24 -15.76
CA PRO A 272 3.29 16.91 -16.36
C PRO A 272 3.05 15.75 -15.39
N GLU A 273 3.08 16.01 -14.10
CA GLU A 273 2.84 15.02 -13.04
C GLU A 273 1.40 15.02 -12.51
N GLY A 274 0.52 15.81 -13.14
CA GLY A 274 -0.90 15.86 -12.82
C GLY A 274 -1.18 16.29 -11.38
N LEU A 275 -2.24 15.74 -10.80
CA LEU A 275 -2.67 16.00 -9.42
C LEU A 275 -1.63 15.60 -8.38
N ASN A 276 -0.72 14.67 -8.70
CA ASN A 276 0.33 14.21 -7.82
C ASN A 276 1.31 15.33 -7.41
N ALA A 277 1.46 16.36 -8.26
CA ALA A 277 2.26 17.55 -7.98
C ALA A 277 1.43 18.74 -7.46
N SER A 278 0.27 18.51 -6.87
CA SER A 278 -0.61 19.58 -6.39
C SER A 278 -0.54 19.78 -4.87
N LEU A 279 -0.77 21.03 -4.44
CA LEU A 279 -0.98 21.35 -3.02
C LEU A 279 -2.30 20.78 -2.50
N GLY A 280 -3.28 20.57 -3.39
CA GLY A 280 -4.54 19.91 -3.07
C GLY A 280 -4.31 18.49 -2.55
N LEU A 281 -3.44 17.72 -3.21
CA LEU A 281 -3.06 16.39 -2.75
C LEU A 281 -2.29 16.45 -1.43
N THR A 282 -1.35 17.40 -1.27
CA THR A 282 -0.64 17.58 0.00
C THR A 282 -1.62 17.75 1.16
N ALA A 283 -2.61 18.65 1.01
CA ALA A 283 -3.61 18.90 2.04
C ALA A 283 -4.50 17.66 2.30
N ALA A 284 -4.95 16.98 1.25
CA ALA A 284 -5.73 15.75 1.36
C ALA A 284 -4.98 14.65 2.09
N LEU A 285 -3.72 14.39 1.75
CA LEU A 285 -2.90 13.39 2.41
C LEU A 285 -2.66 13.69 3.89
N LEU A 286 -2.37 14.94 4.24
CA LEU A 286 -2.24 15.34 5.63
C LEU A 286 -3.54 15.10 6.40
N ALA A 287 -4.70 15.46 5.82
CA ALA A 287 -5.99 15.21 6.43
C ALA A 287 -6.29 13.71 6.61
N MET A 288 -5.86 12.84 5.67
CA MET A 288 -6.03 11.39 5.77
C MET A 288 -5.06 10.73 6.76
N ILE A 289 -3.86 11.30 6.96
CA ILE A 289 -2.85 10.79 7.90
C ILE A 289 -3.24 11.09 9.35
N LEU A 290 -3.75 12.29 9.64
CA LEU A 290 -4.05 12.74 11.00
C LEU A 290 -4.90 11.75 11.83
N PRO A 291 -6.04 11.24 11.36
CA PRO A 291 -6.85 10.28 12.11
C PRO A 291 -6.12 8.94 12.35
N LEU A 292 -5.18 8.58 11.48
CA LEU A 292 -4.40 7.35 11.61
C LEU A 292 -3.27 7.47 12.65
N LEU A 293 -2.90 8.66 13.06
CA LEU A 293 -1.92 8.91 14.13
C LEU A 293 -2.54 8.82 15.52
N ALA A 294 -3.87 8.97 15.64
CA ALA A 294 -4.56 8.87 16.93
C ALA A 294 -4.29 7.51 17.60
N PRO A 295 -4.04 7.45 18.91
CA PRO A 295 -3.86 6.19 19.60
C PRO A 295 -5.11 5.31 19.43
N PRO A 296 -4.95 3.97 19.30
CA PRO A 296 -6.13 3.09 19.23
C PRO A 296 -6.97 3.28 20.48
N VAL A 297 -8.29 3.50 20.29
CA VAL A 297 -9.24 3.58 21.41
C VAL A 297 -9.14 2.27 22.17
N ARG A 298 -8.59 2.30 23.38
CA ARG A 298 -8.59 1.16 24.28
C ARG A 298 -10.06 0.90 24.62
N ARG A 299 -10.69 -0.08 23.99
CA ARG A 299 -11.95 -0.61 24.49
C ARG A 299 -11.58 -1.26 25.84
N SER A 300 -11.98 -0.62 26.93
CA SER A 300 -12.00 -1.26 28.23
C SER A 300 -12.86 -2.51 28.07
N VAL A 301 -12.22 -3.67 28.03
CA VAL A 301 -12.93 -4.94 28.18
C VAL A 301 -13.50 -4.85 29.60
N PRO A 302 -14.84 -4.94 29.76
CA PRO A 302 -15.40 -4.99 31.09
C PRO A 302 -14.73 -6.18 31.80
N VAL A 303 -14.06 -5.92 32.91
CA VAL A 303 -13.58 -6.98 33.78
C VAL A 303 -14.83 -7.66 34.31
N VAL A 304 -15.23 -8.74 33.67
CA VAL A 304 -16.23 -9.65 34.25
C VAL A 304 -15.55 -10.22 35.49
N MET A 305 -15.84 -9.59 36.62
CA MET A 305 -15.47 -10.17 37.93
C MET A 305 -16.16 -11.53 37.99
N ARG A 306 -15.38 -12.58 37.80
CA ARG A 306 -15.84 -13.92 38.14
C ARG A 306 -16.08 -13.88 39.64
N GLY A 307 -17.35 -13.94 40.03
CA GLY A 307 -17.76 -14.09 41.41
C GLY A 307 -17.07 -15.34 42.02
N PRO A 308 -16.87 -15.38 43.33
CA PRO A 308 -16.26 -16.52 43.97
C PRO A 308 -17.01 -17.81 43.66
N LEU A 309 -16.27 -18.83 43.24
CA LEU A 309 -16.82 -20.15 42.96
C LEU A 309 -17.57 -20.64 44.23
N PRO A 310 -18.78 -21.18 44.10
CA PRO A 310 -19.50 -21.71 45.25
C PRO A 310 -18.66 -22.88 45.86
N ASN A 311 -18.37 -22.76 47.15
CA ASN A 311 -17.76 -23.82 47.92
C ASN A 311 -18.68 -25.04 47.93
N HIS A 312 -18.40 -26.03 47.11
CA HIS A 312 -18.99 -27.35 47.32
C HIS A 312 -18.37 -28.00 48.55
N ARG A 313 -19.05 -27.89 49.67
CA ARG A 313 -18.80 -28.77 50.81
C ARG A 313 -19.33 -30.15 50.41
N LEU A 314 -18.41 -31.11 50.31
CA LEU A 314 -18.77 -32.53 50.29
C LEU A 314 -19.23 -32.93 51.70
N ILE A 315 -20.44 -33.43 51.81
CA ILE A 315 -20.92 -34.22 52.95
C ILE A 315 -20.69 -35.67 52.59
#